data_233edce3b11ea084bf9642e81a537875
#
_entry.id   233edce3b11ea084bf9642e81a537875
#
_cell.length_a   1.000
_cell.length_b   1.000
_cell.length_c   1.000
_cell.angle_alpha   90.00
_cell.angle_beta   90.00
_cell.angle_gamma   90.00
#
_symmetry.space_group_name_H-M   'P 1'
#
loop_
_entity.id
_entity.type
_entity.pdbx_description
1 polymer ?
#
loop_
_entity_poly.entity_id
_entity_poly.type
_entity_poly.pdbx_seq_one_letter_code
_entity_poly.pdbx_strand_id
1 'polypeptide(L)'
;LAVRPPYNDGGLRCEKPASKLINAWHAGVPSLLGAEYAFRELRASPLDYIEVTSVDEAIQAVEHLRAHPTLYTQMVEHGRRRARAFTPERIAERWAEVLFEQAPRMAERRITRWTRALPGPLRSGVNFFLTPPSTYELRKRLGHGVRRARTHLRGLTP
;
A
#
# COMPACT_ATOMS: atom_id res chain seq x y z
N LEU A 1 -14.56 12.30 7.52
CA LEU A 1 -14.60 11.75 8.88
C LEU A 1 -14.85 10.25 8.83
N ALA A 2 -13.92 9.46 9.36
CA ALA A 2 -14.07 8.00 9.46
C ALA A 2 -13.73 7.57 10.89
N VAL A 3 -14.69 7.75 11.77
CA VAL A 3 -14.61 7.26 13.15
C VAL A 3 -15.33 5.93 13.20
N ARG A 4 -14.63 4.89 13.67
CA ARG A 4 -15.26 3.64 14.06
C ARG A 4 -15.08 3.49 15.56
N PRO A 5 -16.11 3.04 16.27
CA PRO A 5 -15.94 2.69 17.67
C PRO A 5 -14.86 1.62 17.79
N PRO A 6 -14.03 1.64 18.84
CA PRO A 6 -13.10 0.56 19.09
C PRO A 6 -13.91 -0.74 19.16
N TYR A 7 -13.50 -1.74 18.38
CA TYR A 7 -14.11 -3.06 18.47
C TYR A 7 -13.72 -3.66 19.82
N ASN A 8 -14.68 -4.20 20.53
CA ASN A 8 -14.51 -4.85 21.84
C ASN A 8 -13.68 -6.15 21.80
N ASP A 9 -13.15 -6.52 20.64
CA ASP A 9 -12.38 -7.74 20.43
C ASP A 9 -10.86 -7.57 20.65
N GLY A 10 -10.44 -6.43 21.24
CA GLY A 10 -9.04 -6.21 21.68
C GLY A 10 -7.99 -6.27 20.59
N GLY A 11 -8.38 -6.50 19.34
CA GLY A 11 -7.48 -6.68 18.21
C GLY A 11 -7.42 -5.46 17.29
N LEU A 12 -6.24 -4.90 17.12
CA LEU A 12 -5.92 -4.01 16.01
C LEU A 12 -6.12 -4.80 14.70
N ARG A 13 -7.19 -4.53 13.96
CA ARG A 13 -7.42 -5.19 12.68
C ARG A 13 -6.35 -4.77 11.67
N CYS A 14 -5.42 -5.67 11.42
CA CYS A 14 -4.37 -5.52 10.41
C CYS A 14 -4.88 -5.64 8.97
N GLU A 15 -6.16 -5.96 8.78
CA GLU A 15 -6.72 -6.40 7.50
C GLU A 15 -7.16 -5.26 6.57
N LYS A 16 -7.27 -4.03 7.07
CA LYS A 16 -7.76 -2.92 6.27
C LYS A 16 -6.64 -2.01 5.80
N PRO A 17 -6.56 -1.74 4.49
CA PRO A 17 -5.58 -0.81 3.97
C PRO A 17 -5.89 0.63 4.41
N ALA A 18 -4.85 1.47 4.46
CA ALA A 18 -4.97 2.89 4.81
C ALA A 18 -5.59 3.77 3.69
N SER A 19 -6.42 3.20 2.83
CA SER A 19 -6.96 3.87 1.65
C SER A 19 -7.70 5.17 1.98
N LYS A 20 -8.38 5.25 3.12
CA LYS A 20 -9.09 6.48 3.52
C LYS A 20 -8.13 7.64 3.79
N LEU A 21 -7.00 7.36 4.44
CA LEU A 21 -5.97 8.36 4.71
C LEU A 21 -5.32 8.81 3.39
N ILE A 22 -4.95 7.87 2.54
CA ILE A 22 -4.34 8.15 1.23
C ILE A 22 -5.31 8.96 0.35
N ASN A 23 -6.58 8.59 0.31
CA ASN A 23 -7.59 9.33 -0.46
C ASN A 23 -7.80 10.75 0.07
N ALA A 24 -7.76 10.96 1.38
CA ALA A 24 -7.86 12.30 1.96
C ALA A 24 -6.65 13.16 1.59
N TRP A 25 -5.43 12.60 1.59
CA TRP A 25 -4.24 13.29 1.11
C TRP A 25 -4.37 13.70 -0.37
N HIS A 26 -4.88 12.82 -1.23
CA HIS A 26 -5.13 13.15 -2.64
C HIS A 26 -6.22 14.22 -2.79
N ALA A 27 -7.26 14.15 -1.98
CA ALA A 27 -8.33 15.14 -1.98
C ALA A 27 -7.90 16.51 -1.38
N GLY A 28 -6.75 16.57 -0.71
CA GLY A 28 -6.26 17.77 -0.04
C GLY A 28 -7.15 18.20 1.12
N VAL A 29 -7.60 17.23 1.93
CA VAL A 29 -8.43 17.49 3.12
C VAL A 29 -7.80 16.86 4.37
N PRO A 30 -7.83 17.54 5.52
CA PRO A 30 -7.43 16.95 6.78
C PRO A 30 -8.29 15.75 7.16
N SER A 31 -7.69 14.73 7.74
CA SER A 31 -8.36 13.49 8.11
C SER A 31 -8.51 13.37 9.62
N LEU A 32 -9.70 12.93 10.04
CA LEU A 32 -9.99 12.49 11.40
C LEU A 32 -10.28 10.98 11.33
N LEU A 33 -9.42 10.17 11.93
CA LEU A 33 -9.43 8.72 11.76
C LEU A 33 -9.34 8.03 13.12
N GLY A 34 -9.96 6.85 13.21
CA GLY A 34 -9.86 6.00 14.40
C GLY A 34 -8.49 5.35 14.55
N ALA A 35 -8.25 4.75 15.71
CA ALA A 35 -7.03 4.05 16.06
C ALA A 35 -6.94 2.71 15.30
N GLU A 36 -6.56 2.74 14.02
CA GLU A 36 -6.35 1.55 13.19
C GLU A 36 -4.85 1.38 12.88
N TYR A 37 -4.38 0.12 12.88
CA TYR A 37 -2.98 -0.20 12.65
C TYR A 37 -2.43 0.39 11.35
N ALA A 38 -3.19 0.25 10.24
CA ALA A 38 -2.76 0.74 8.93
C ALA A 38 -2.55 2.26 8.87
N PHE A 39 -3.33 3.04 9.63
CA PHE A 39 -3.13 4.49 9.72
C PHE A 39 -1.91 4.82 10.55
N ARG A 40 -1.72 4.12 11.68
CA ARG A 40 -0.57 4.32 12.56
C ARG A 40 0.75 3.90 11.90
N GLU A 41 0.74 2.83 11.09
CA GLU A 41 1.90 2.40 10.29
C GLU A 41 2.36 3.47 9.29
N LEU A 42 1.41 4.18 8.67
CA LEU A 42 1.73 5.26 7.74
C LEU A 42 2.04 6.58 8.43
N ARG A 43 1.78 6.71 9.73
CA ARG A 43 1.94 7.96 10.46
C ARG A 43 3.42 8.29 10.64
N ALA A 44 3.88 9.35 10.00
CA ALA A 44 5.23 9.90 10.15
C ALA A 44 5.23 11.28 10.81
N SER A 45 4.06 11.94 10.90
CA SER A 45 3.92 13.29 11.46
C SER A 45 2.54 13.46 12.12
N PRO A 46 2.41 14.36 13.12
CA PRO A 46 1.10 14.78 13.63
C PRO A 46 0.19 15.40 12.55
N LEU A 47 0.78 15.92 11.47
CA LEU A 47 0.05 16.50 10.34
C LEU A 47 -0.55 15.47 9.37
N ASP A 48 -0.23 14.18 9.52
CA ASP A 48 -0.76 13.13 8.64
C ASP A 48 -2.27 12.95 8.84
N TYR A 49 -2.73 12.90 10.07
CA TYR A 49 -4.13 12.85 10.49
C TYR A 49 -4.28 13.09 11.98
N ILE A 50 -5.50 13.44 12.41
CA ILE A 50 -5.87 13.51 13.83
C ILE A 50 -6.53 12.18 14.20
N GLU A 51 -5.96 11.49 15.20
CA GLU A 51 -6.54 10.27 15.73
C GLU A 51 -7.63 10.62 16.75
N VAL A 52 -8.80 9.99 16.58
CA VAL A 52 -9.97 10.20 17.44
C VAL A 52 -10.60 8.84 17.78
N THR A 53 -11.00 8.68 19.03
CA THR A 53 -11.56 7.42 19.55
C THR A 53 -13.04 7.53 19.93
N SER A 54 -13.54 8.76 20.06
CA SER A 54 -14.94 9.04 20.41
C SER A 54 -15.53 10.11 19.49
N VAL A 55 -16.85 10.26 19.57
CA VAL A 55 -17.57 11.32 18.87
C VAL A 55 -17.20 12.68 19.43
N ASP A 56 -17.04 12.81 20.74
CA ASP A 56 -16.68 14.06 21.37
C ASP A 56 -15.29 14.55 20.97
N GLU A 57 -14.31 13.64 20.91
CA GLU A 57 -12.98 13.95 20.37
C GLU A 57 -13.04 14.39 18.89
N ALA A 58 -13.91 13.77 18.10
CA ALA A 58 -14.09 14.16 16.71
C ALA A 58 -14.67 15.57 16.58
N ILE A 59 -15.65 15.93 17.41
CA ILE A 59 -16.23 17.26 17.45
C ILE A 59 -15.15 18.29 17.85
N GLN A 60 -14.43 18.01 18.93
CA GLN A 60 -13.34 18.89 19.41
C GLN A 60 -12.26 19.07 18.33
N ALA A 61 -11.89 18.02 17.62
CA ALA A 61 -10.90 18.10 16.53
C ALA A 61 -11.40 18.97 15.36
N VAL A 62 -12.68 18.90 15.01
CA VAL A 62 -13.28 19.78 13.99
C VAL A 62 -13.28 21.24 14.44
N GLU A 63 -13.68 21.51 15.69
CA GLU A 63 -13.68 22.85 16.27
C GLU A 63 -12.25 23.43 16.34
N HIS A 64 -11.30 22.58 16.76
CA HIS A 64 -9.88 22.97 16.77
C HIS A 64 -9.37 23.36 15.39
N LEU A 65 -9.68 22.59 14.35
CA LEU A 65 -9.29 22.92 12.98
C LEU A 65 -9.97 24.19 12.46
N ARG A 66 -11.23 24.43 12.86
CA ARG A 66 -11.94 25.69 12.53
C ARG A 66 -11.31 26.90 13.19
N ALA A 67 -10.90 26.77 14.45
CA ALA A 67 -10.23 27.83 15.19
C ALA A 67 -8.80 28.12 14.74
N HIS A 68 -8.15 27.15 14.06
CA HIS A 68 -6.75 27.23 13.63
C HIS A 68 -6.59 27.01 12.11
N PRO A 69 -6.94 27.97 11.25
CA PRO A 69 -6.85 27.83 9.79
C PRO A 69 -5.44 27.51 9.29
N THR A 70 -4.42 27.99 10.02
CA THR A 70 -3.02 27.71 9.70
C THR A 70 -2.70 26.20 9.83
N LEU A 71 -3.18 25.56 10.89
CA LEU A 71 -3.03 24.12 11.09
C LEU A 71 -3.73 23.34 9.97
N TYR A 72 -4.96 23.75 9.62
CA TYR A 72 -5.70 23.16 8.51
C TYR A 72 -4.87 23.20 7.21
N THR A 73 -4.32 24.37 6.86
CA THR A 73 -3.49 24.56 5.66
C THR A 73 -2.23 23.70 5.71
N GLN A 74 -1.55 23.66 6.85
CA GLN A 74 -0.36 22.83 7.04
C GLN A 74 -0.66 21.33 6.83
N MET A 75 -1.80 20.83 7.36
CA MET A 75 -2.21 19.45 7.15
C MET A 75 -2.52 19.17 5.67
N VAL A 76 -3.20 20.07 4.97
CA VAL A 76 -3.48 19.93 3.53
C VAL A 76 -2.18 19.87 2.71
N GLU A 77 -1.26 20.79 2.93
CA GLU A 77 0.02 20.81 2.21
C GLU A 77 0.87 19.58 2.52
N HIS A 78 0.91 19.19 3.79
CA HIS A 78 1.60 17.96 4.20
C HIS A 78 0.98 16.75 3.52
N GLY A 79 -0.33 16.58 3.55
CA GLY A 79 -1.05 15.50 2.91
C GLY A 79 -0.78 15.43 1.40
N ARG A 80 -0.81 16.55 0.69
CA ARG A 80 -0.47 16.62 -0.74
C ARG A 80 0.97 16.16 -1.03
N ARG A 81 1.93 16.50 -0.18
CA ARG A 81 3.30 15.96 -0.30
C ARG A 81 3.35 14.45 -0.10
N ARG A 82 2.64 13.95 0.91
CA ARG A 82 2.54 12.50 1.19
C ARG A 82 1.87 11.73 0.04
N ALA A 83 0.81 12.28 -0.56
CA ALA A 83 0.08 11.70 -1.67
C ALA A 83 0.97 11.36 -2.87
N ARG A 84 2.06 12.09 -3.10
CA ARG A 84 3.00 11.84 -4.21
C ARG A 84 3.64 10.45 -4.18
N ALA A 85 3.72 9.82 -3.01
CA ALA A 85 4.23 8.46 -2.87
C ALA A 85 3.19 7.37 -3.25
N PHE A 86 1.91 7.77 -3.43
CA PHE A 86 0.78 6.88 -3.67
C PHE A 86 0.07 7.15 -4.99
N THR A 87 0.79 7.67 -5.99
CA THR A 87 0.25 7.83 -7.33
C THR A 87 0.11 6.46 -8.02
N PRO A 88 -0.79 6.30 -9.01
CA PRO A 88 -0.94 5.06 -9.76
C PRO A 88 0.37 4.52 -10.31
N GLU A 89 1.25 5.40 -10.79
CA GLU A 89 2.55 5.03 -11.34
C GLU A 89 3.47 4.44 -10.26
N ARG A 90 3.54 5.10 -9.08
CA ARG A 90 4.34 4.61 -7.94
C ARG A 90 3.82 3.28 -7.40
N ILE A 91 2.50 3.12 -7.35
CA ILE A 91 1.88 1.87 -6.96
C ILE A 91 2.20 0.77 -7.97
N ALA A 92 2.11 1.07 -9.28
CA ALA A 92 2.45 0.12 -10.33
C ALA A 92 3.94 -0.28 -10.30
N GLU A 93 4.86 0.66 -10.08
CA GLU A 93 6.29 0.38 -9.88
C GLU A 93 6.52 -0.57 -8.70
N ARG A 94 5.87 -0.32 -7.57
CA ARG A 94 5.98 -1.15 -6.37
C ARG A 94 5.39 -2.56 -6.57
N TRP A 95 4.29 -2.68 -7.27
CA TRP A 95 3.74 -3.98 -7.67
C TRP A 95 4.67 -4.72 -8.63
N ALA A 96 5.28 -4.03 -9.58
CA ALA A 96 6.25 -4.63 -10.47
C ALA A 96 7.46 -5.18 -9.70
N GLU A 97 8.00 -4.43 -8.75
CA GLU A 97 9.07 -4.90 -7.87
C GLU A 97 8.67 -6.15 -7.09
N VAL A 98 7.48 -6.12 -6.44
CA VAL A 98 7.00 -7.26 -5.66
C VAL A 98 6.81 -8.50 -6.54
N LEU A 99 6.14 -8.37 -7.68
CA LEU A 99 5.78 -9.49 -8.53
C LEU A 99 6.98 -10.07 -9.31
N PHE A 100 7.89 -9.20 -9.77
CA PHE A 100 8.96 -9.63 -10.67
C PHE A 100 10.31 -9.81 -9.98
N GLU A 101 10.49 -9.25 -8.78
CA GLU A 101 11.75 -9.38 -8.06
C GLU A 101 11.61 -10.12 -6.73
N GLN A 102 10.68 -9.68 -5.88
CA GLN A 102 10.58 -10.24 -4.53
C GLN A 102 9.89 -11.61 -4.51
N ALA A 103 8.74 -11.77 -5.17
CA ALA A 103 7.99 -13.01 -5.16
C ALA A 103 8.77 -14.19 -5.78
N PRO A 104 9.48 -14.05 -6.93
CA PRO A 104 10.32 -15.12 -7.44
C PRO A 104 11.42 -15.52 -6.47
N ARG A 105 12.13 -14.55 -5.86
CA ARG A 105 13.17 -14.84 -4.86
C ARG A 105 12.63 -15.58 -3.63
N MET A 106 11.43 -15.20 -3.18
CA MET A 106 10.78 -15.89 -2.06
C MET A 106 10.35 -17.31 -2.43
N ALA A 107 9.80 -17.51 -3.63
CA ALA A 107 9.44 -18.82 -4.15
C ALA A 107 10.66 -19.74 -4.28
N GLU A 108 11.76 -19.25 -4.84
CA GLU A 108 13.03 -20.01 -4.95
C GLU A 108 13.54 -20.45 -3.58
N ARG A 109 13.57 -19.54 -2.59
CA ARG A 109 13.98 -19.88 -1.21
C ARG A 109 13.09 -20.94 -0.59
N ARG A 110 11.77 -20.86 -0.81
CA ARG A 110 10.80 -21.83 -0.29
C ARG A 110 10.98 -23.18 -0.98
N ILE A 111 11.07 -23.21 -2.30
CA ILE A 111 11.30 -24.44 -3.10
C ILE A 111 12.62 -25.08 -2.68
N THR A 112 13.72 -24.32 -2.59
CA THR A 112 15.02 -24.83 -2.18
C THR A 112 14.99 -25.45 -0.77
N ARG A 113 14.25 -24.85 0.16
CA ARG A 113 14.09 -25.39 1.51
C ARG A 113 13.34 -26.72 1.51
N TRP A 114 12.25 -26.84 0.72
CA TRP A 114 11.47 -28.05 0.60
C TRP A 114 12.22 -29.15 -0.16
N THR A 115 12.89 -28.79 -1.26
CA THR A 115 13.62 -29.77 -2.08
C THR A 115 14.86 -30.31 -1.38
N ARG A 116 15.50 -29.55 -0.47
CA ARG A 116 16.61 -30.05 0.37
C ARG A 116 16.17 -31.17 1.33
N ALA A 117 14.91 -31.19 1.73
CA ALA A 117 14.37 -32.22 2.61
C ALA A 117 14.00 -33.50 1.86
N LEU A 118 13.97 -33.50 0.51
CA LEU A 118 13.63 -34.65 -0.30
C LEU A 118 14.85 -35.53 -0.60
N PRO A 119 14.68 -36.86 -0.66
CA PRO A 119 15.71 -37.79 -1.18
C PRO A 119 16.17 -37.40 -2.58
N GLY A 120 17.45 -37.65 -2.91
CA GLY A 120 18.10 -37.21 -4.14
C GLY A 120 17.32 -37.46 -5.44
N PRO A 121 16.79 -38.66 -5.70
CA PRO A 121 16.03 -38.96 -6.91
C PRO A 121 14.74 -38.12 -7.05
N LEU A 122 14.01 -37.92 -5.96
CA LEU A 122 12.78 -37.09 -5.94
C LEU A 122 13.10 -35.61 -6.10
N ARG A 123 14.23 -35.14 -5.58
CA ARG A 123 14.71 -33.75 -5.71
C ARG A 123 14.88 -33.35 -7.17
N SER A 124 15.49 -34.23 -7.97
CA SER A 124 15.73 -33.92 -9.39
C SER A 124 14.43 -33.77 -10.19
N GLY A 125 13.44 -34.68 -9.92
CA GLY A 125 12.12 -34.62 -10.56
C GLY A 125 11.35 -33.35 -10.17
N VAL A 126 11.31 -33.02 -8.88
CA VAL A 126 10.59 -31.83 -8.39
C VAL A 126 11.22 -30.55 -8.91
N ASN A 127 12.56 -30.44 -8.96
CA ASN A 127 13.23 -29.25 -9.51
C ASN A 127 12.91 -29.06 -11.00
N PHE A 128 12.77 -30.13 -11.79
CA PHE A 128 12.41 -30.04 -13.20
C PHE A 128 11.01 -29.44 -13.39
N PHE A 129 10.03 -29.82 -12.57
CA PHE A 129 8.67 -29.30 -12.65
C PHE A 129 8.48 -27.91 -12.00
N LEU A 130 9.29 -27.55 -11.01
CA LEU A 130 9.15 -26.31 -10.24
C LEU A 130 10.10 -25.21 -10.70
N THR A 131 10.97 -25.45 -11.70
CA THR A 131 11.79 -24.37 -12.27
C THR A 131 10.87 -23.44 -13.07
N PRO A 132 10.57 -22.23 -12.57
CA PRO A 132 9.73 -21.31 -13.34
C PRO A 132 10.45 -20.96 -14.66
N PRO A 133 9.70 -20.73 -15.74
CA PRO A 133 10.30 -20.19 -16.96
C PRO A 133 11.12 -18.96 -16.59
N SER A 134 12.31 -18.84 -17.15
CA SER A 134 13.29 -17.82 -16.76
C SER A 134 12.61 -16.46 -16.65
N THR A 135 12.94 -15.70 -15.60
CA THR A 135 12.42 -14.34 -15.36
C THR A 135 12.58 -13.44 -16.59
N TYR A 136 13.50 -13.75 -17.48
CA TYR A 136 13.71 -13.12 -18.77
C TYR A 136 12.54 -13.34 -19.77
N GLU A 137 12.01 -14.55 -19.86
CA GLU A 137 10.86 -14.89 -20.72
C GLU A 137 9.58 -14.18 -20.23
N LEU A 138 9.34 -14.14 -18.92
CA LEU A 138 8.24 -13.40 -18.33
C LEU A 138 8.36 -11.89 -18.53
N ARG A 139 9.56 -11.32 -18.37
CA ARG A 139 9.82 -9.89 -18.65
C ARG A 139 9.60 -9.57 -20.14
N LYS A 140 9.97 -10.44 -21.06
CA LYS A 140 9.78 -10.25 -22.50
C LYS A 140 8.29 -10.24 -22.87
N ARG A 141 7.49 -11.18 -22.33
CA ARG A 141 6.05 -11.25 -22.61
C ARG A 141 5.28 -10.09 -21.99
N LEU A 142 5.62 -9.64 -20.78
CA LEU A 142 4.92 -8.57 -20.06
C LEU A 142 5.46 -7.17 -20.42
N GLY A 143 6.72 -7.05 -20.80
CA GLY A 143 7.30 -5.79 -21.31
C GLY A 143 6.58 -5.26 -22.56
N HIS A 144 6.05 -6.15 -23.39
CA HIS A 144 5.17 -5.78 -24.50
C HIS A 144 3.79 -5.33 -24.07
N GLY A 145 3.22 -5.91 -23.00
CA GLY A 145 1.92 -5.53 -22.44
C GLY A 145 1.93 -4.16 -21.77
N VAL A 146 2.96 -3.89 -20.98
CA VAL A 146 3.11 -2.61 -20.25
C VAL A 146 3.39 -1.45 -21.22
N ARG A 147 4.17 -1.68 -22.29
CA ARG A 147 4.38 -0.67 -23.36
C ARG A 147 3.08 -0.37 -24.10
N ARG A 148 2.27 -1.38 -24.39
CA ARG A 148 0.95 -1.20 -25.04
C ARG A 148 -0.05 -0.43 -24.17
N ALA A 149 -0.09 -0.70 -22.86
CA ALA A 149 -0.91 0.04 -21.91
C ALA A 149 -0.48 1.52 -21.80
N ARG A 150 0.84 1.77 -21.80
CA ARG A 150 1.37 3.14 -21.72
C ARG A 150 1.09 3.99 -22.96
N THR A 151 1.06 3.38 -24.16
CA THR A 151 0.67 4.06 -25.41
C THR A 151 -0.83 4.33 -25.47
N HIS A 152 -1.67 3.44 -24.92
CA HIS A 152 -3.12 3.67 -24.87
C HIS A 152 -3.52 4.79 -23.90
N LEU A 153 -2.84 4.90 -22.75
CA LEU A 153 -3.11 5.96 -21.79
C LEU A 153 -2.63 7.35 -22.23
N ARG A 154 -1.59 7.41 -23.09
CA ARG A 154 -1.12 8.69 -23.68
C ARG A 154 -2.01 9.22 -24.80
N GLY A 155 -2.88 8.40 -25.37
CA GLY A 155 -3.86 8.79 -26.40
C GLY A 155 -5.21 9.26 -25.84
N LEU A 156 -5.42 9.27 -24.52
CA LEU A 156 -6.68 9.65 -23.87
C LEU A 156 -6.60 10.97 -23.09
N THR A 157 -5.53 11.73 -23.23
CA THR A 157 -5.49 13.11 -22.72
C THR A 157 -5.93 14.05 -23.84
N PRO A 158 -7.03 14.84 -23.61
CA PRO A 158 -7.47 15.88 -24.54
C PRO A 158 -6.45 17.00 -24.63
#